data_fe5e35a64f1bf6bbc63d2bbd9c27f3ce
#
_entry.id   fe5e35a64f1bf6bbc63d2bbd9c27f3ce
#
_cell.length_a   1.000
_cell.length_b   1.000
_cell.length_c   1.000
_cell.angle_alpha   90.00
_cell.angle_beta   90.00
_cell.angle_gamma   90.00
#
_symmetry.space_group_name_H-M   'P 1'
#
loop_
_entity.id
_entity.type
_entity.pdbx_description
1 polymer ?
#
loop_
_entity_poly.entity_id
_entity_poly.type
_entity_poly.pdbx_seq_one_letter_code
_entity_poly.pdbx_strand_id
1 'polypeptide(L)'
;SPIGDVTTLLLWTSGNISVLNQFTHLILSSITMLIIPLCITTFMFNKDERIEPNDFIKDDYVLSKINPQFKKSIFAVGMFSLAMVPFLQIMFNIPPFMGVLFGLAVLWYMTDRIYYHKHNSKLQELRVSRVFTRIDVPTVLFFLGILMSVAALKTAGHLASLSDFLDTVIKKPESLSILLGLLSSVLDNVALVAGAIGMYPIEASGAFAADGSFWIFLA
;
A
#
# COMPACT_ATOMS: atom_id res chain seq x y z
N SER A 1 2.66 6.85 -1.06
CA SER A 1 2.21 6.51 -2.43
C SER A 1 0.70 6.32 -2.45
N PRO A 2 -0.06 6.93 -3.37
CA PRO A 2 -1.53 6.79 -3.39
C PRO A 2 -2.00 5.37 -3.70
N ILE A 3 -1.13 4.50 -4.17
CA ILE A 3 -1.42 3.09 -4.47
C ILE A 3 -0.29 2.23 -3.89
N GLY A 4 -0.66 1.24 -3.08
CA GLY A 4 0.28 0.23 -2.57
C GLY A 4 0.94 0.55 -1.24
N ASP A 5 0.59 1.66 -0.59
CA ASP A 5 0.97 1.94 0.78
C ASP A 5 -0.15 1.53 1.74
N VAL A 6 0.22 0.81 2.80
CA VAL A 6 -0.73 0.32 3.81
C VAL A 6 -1.38 1.47 4.58
N THR A 7 -0.66 2.56 4.81
CA THR A 7 -1.16 3.73 5.56
C THR A 7 -2.26 4.46 4.80
N THR A 8 -2.04 4.75 3.51
CA THR A 8 -3.06 5.37 2.66
C THR A 8 -4.27 4.46 2.45
N LEU A 9 -4.05 3.14 2.36
CA LEU A 9 -5.14 2.17 2.30
C LEU A 9 -5.95 2.16 3.61
N LEU A 10 -5.29 2.27 4.77
CA LEU A 10 -5.94 2.31 6.07
C LEU A 10 -6.82 3.57 6.21
N LEU A 11 -6.30 4.75 5.84
CA LEU A 11 -7.06 6.01 5.84
C LEU A 11 -8.26 5.97 4.90
N TRP A 12 -8.10 5.34 3.75
CA TRP A 12 -9.18 5.17 2.78
C TRP A 12 -10.26 4.19 3.29
N THR A 13 -9.87 3.03 3.80
CA THR A 13 -10.83 2.02 4.28
C THR A 13 -11.57 2.45 5.54
N SER A 14 -10.97 3.31 6.36
CA SER A 14 -11.63 3.91 7.53
C SER A 14 -12.49 5.13 7.19
N GLY A 15 -12.52 5.57 5.92
CA GLY A 15 -13.36 6.68 5.47
C GLY A 15 -12.80 8.09 5.75
N ASN A 16 -11.55 8.19 6.21
CA ASN A 16 -10.93 9.46 6.52
C ASN A 16 -10.54 10.25 5.27
N ILE A 17 -10.19 9.56 4.16
CA ILE A 17 -9.84 10.17 2.87
C ILE A 17 -10.56 9.47 1.73
N SER A 18 -11.11 10.24 0.79
CA SER A 18 -11.68 9.70 -0.45
C SER A 18 -10.58 9.39 -1.46
N VAL A 19 -10.87 8.42 -2.37
CA VAL A 19 -9.95 8.02 -3.44
C VAL A 19 -9.51 9.20 -4.29
N LEU A 20 -10.46 10.08 -4.64
CA LEU A 20 -10.19 11.21 -5.53
C LEU A 20 -9.23 12.21 -4.90
N ASN A 21 -9.44 12.58 -3.62
CA ASN A 21 -8.58 13.50 -2.89
C ASN A 21 -7.19 12.88 -2.62
N GLN A 22 -7.15 11.58 -2.35
CA GLN A 22 -5.89 10.85 -2.22
C GLN A 22 -5.04 10.96 -3.49
N PHE A 23 -5.63 10.76 -4.68
CA PHE A 23 -4.91 10.90 -5.94
C PHE A 23 -4.48 12.34 -6.21
N THR A 24 -5.38 13.30 -6.06
CA THR A 24 -5.08 14.71 -6.42
C THR A 24 -4.00 15.33 -5.55
N HIS A 25 -3.99 15.04 -4.25
CA HIS A 25 -3.03 15.64 -3.31
C HIS A 25 -1.73 14.83 -3.18
N LEU A 26 -1.79 13.49 -3.22
CA LEU A 26 -0.60 12.67 -2.97
C LEU A 26 0.22 12.35 -4.23
N ILE A 27 -0.33 12.51 -5.43
CA ILE A 27 0.40 12.18 -6.66
C ILE A 27 1.63 13.08 -6.85
N LEU A 28 1.50 14.36 -6.54
CA LEU A 28 2.59 15.32 -6.66
C LEU A 28 3.72 15.01 -5.68
N SER A 29 3.38 14.73 -4.43
CA SER A 29 4.34 14.34 -3.38
C SER A 29 5.05 13.03 -3.75
N SER A 30 4.30 12.04 -4.26
CA SER A 30 4.86 10.76 -4.69
C SER A 30 5.81 10.89 -5.88
N ILE A 31 5.49 11.75 -6.86
CA ILE A 31 6.35 12.03 -8.00
C ILE A 31 7.64 12.75 -7.53
N THR A 32 7.52 13.69 -6.63
CA THR A 32 8.67 14.42 -6.08
C THR A 32 9.62 13.46 -5.34
N MET A 33 9.07 12.58 -4.49
CA MET A 33 9.82 11.56 -3.77
C MET A 33 10.48 10.52 -4.69
N LEU A 34 9.97 10.30 -5.89
CA LEU A 34 10.59 9.45 -6.90
C LEU A 34 11.70 10.18 -7.64
N ILE A 35 11.44 11.42 -8.09
CA ILE A 35 12.35 12.16 -8.97
C ILE A 35 13.61 12.60 -8.21
N ILE A 36 13.48 13.08 -6.97
CA ILE A 36 14.63 13.60 -6.21
C ILE A 36 15.70 12.53 -5.99
N PRO A 37 15.40 11.34 -5.44
CA PRO A 37 16.42 10.29 -5.28
C PRO A 37 16.97 9.79 -6.63
N LEU A 38 16.11 9.69 -7.65
CA LEU A 38 16.52 9.27 -8.98
C LEU A 38 17.53 10.25 -9.58
N CYS A 39 17.30 11.56 -9.47
CA CYS A 39 18.25 12.59 -9.90
C CYS A 39 19.56 12.49 -9.11
N ILE A 40 19.49 12.38 -7.77
CA ILE A 40 20.68 12.27 -6.92
C ILE A 40 21.50 11.04 -7.31
N THR A 41 20.87 9.88 -7.43
CA THR A 41 21.57 8.64 -7.82
C THR A 41 22.16 8.75 -9.21
N THR A 42 21.46 9.33 -10.18
CA THR A 42 21.96 9.52 -11.53
C THR A 42 23.22 10.41 -11.57
N PHE A 43 23.30 11.41 -10.69
CA PHE A 43 24.49 12.25 -10.57
C PHE A 43 25.64 11.60 -9.78
N MET A 44 25.30 10.73 -8.80
CA MET A 44 26.30 10.06 -7.97
C MET A 44 26.93 8.84 -8.64
N PHE A 45 26.18 8.11 -9.46
CA PHE A 45 26.70 6.94 -10.15
C PHE A 45 27.52 7.36 -11.39
N ASN A 46 28.77 6.95 -11.41
CA ASN A 46 29.66 7.15 -12.54
C ASN A 46 29.22 6.23 -13.71
N LYS A 47 29.24 6.74 -14.94
CA LYS A 47 28.76 6.03 -16.15
C LYS A 47 29.45 4.68 -16.44
N ASP A 48 30.55 4.37 -15.74
CA ASP A 48 31.37 3.19 -15.99
C ASP A 48 31.01 1.97 -15.14
N GLU A 49 30.14 2.11 -14.14
CA GLU A 49 29.62 0.94 -13.39
C GLU A 49 28.50 0.27 -14.18
N ARG A 50 28.88 -0.58 -15.11
CA ARG A 50 27.95 -1.53 -15.71
C ARG A 50 27.67 -2.64 -14.68
N ILE A 51 26.46 -2.67 -14.17
CA ILE A 51 25.96 -3.85 -13.46
C ILE A 51 26.01 -5.00 -14.46
N GLU A 52 26.93 -5.94 -14.26
CA GLU A 52 26.93 -7.16 -15.06
C GLU A 52 25.64 -7.94 -14.75
N PRO A 53 24.83 -8.22 -15.77
CA PRO A 53 23.53 -8.88 -15.55
C PRO A 53 23.66 -10.37 -15.15
N ASN A 54 24.83 -10.83 -14.77
CA ASN A 54 25.14 -12.26 -14.69
C ASN A 54 24.42 -13.02 -13.56
N ASP A 55 24.01 -12.34 -12.49
CA ASP A 55 23.34 -13.03 -11.37
C ASP A 55 21.80 -13.09 -11.51
N PHE A 56 21.21 -12.24 -12.33
CA PHE A 56 19.77 -12.25 -12.59
C PHE A 56 19.36 -13.18 -13.74
N ILE A 57 20.32 -13.68 -14.52
CA ILE A 57 20.06 -14.40 -15.79
C ILE A 57 19.73 -15.89 -15.57
N LYS A 58 19.98 -16.46 -14.39
CA LYS A 58 19.64 -17.89 -14.16
C LYS A 58 18.15 -18.20 -14.23
N ASP A 59 17.30 -17.24 -13.91
CA ASP A 59 15.83 -17.39 -14.04
C ASP A 59 15.34 -17.06 -15.46
N ASP A 60 16.11 -16.36 -16.25
CA ASP A 60 15.72 -15.89 -17.58
C ASP A 60 15.56 -17.04 -18.59
N TYR A 61 16.30 -18.13 -18.43
CA TYR A 61 16.16 -19.32 -19.31
C TYR A 61 14.78 -19.98 -19.18
N VAL A 62 14.18 -19.96 -17.98
CA VAL A 62 12.83 -20.50 -17.78
C VAL A 62 11.78 -19.52 -18.29
N LEU A 63 12.01 -18.24 -18.08
CA LEU A 63 11.14 -17.17 -18.55
C LEU A 63 11.18 -16.99 -20.07
N SER A 64 12.30 -17.29 -20.73
CA SER A 64 12.43 -17.21 -22.21
C SER A 64 11.56 -18.27 -22.94
N LYS A 65 11.24 -19.39 -22.30
CA LYS A 65 10.37 -20.43 -22.86
C LYS A 65 8.87 -20.11 -22.79
N ILE A 66 8.48 -19.02 -22.12
CA ILE A 66 7.09 -18.57 -22.04
C ILE A 66 6.80 -17.69 -23.25
N ASN A 67 5.73 -17.97 -23.97
CA ASN A 67 5.26 -17.13 -25.06
C ASN A 67 5.08 -15.67 -24.55
N PRO A 68 5.71 -14.67 -25.19
CA PRO A 68 5.67 -13.28 -24.76
C PRO A 68 4.24 -12.71 -24.69
N GLN A 69 3.33 -13.24 -25.47
CA GLN A 69 1.91 -12.86 -25.40
C GLN A 69 1.27 -13.21 -24.06
N PHE A 70 1.57 -14.39 -23.49
CA PHE A 70 1.05 -14.78 -22.17
C PHE A 70 1.62 -13.92 -21.04
N LYS A 71 2.91 -13.56 -21.10
CA LYS A 71 3.51 -12.62 -20.13
C LYS A 71 2.77 -11.28 -20.13
N LYS A 72 2.56 -10.71 -21.31
CA LYS A 72 1.83 -9.45 -21.48
C LYS A 72 0.38 -9.55 -21.00
N SER A 73 -0.31 -10.65 -21.30
CA SER A 73 -1.69 -10.87 -20.86
C SER A 73 -1.80 -10.97 -19.34
N ILE A 74 -0.93 -11.74 -18.68
CA ILE A 74 -0.93 -11.88 -17.21
C ILE A 74 -0.64 -10.51 -16.55
N PHE A 75 0.34 -9.77 -17.07
CA PHE A 75 0.68 -8.44 -16.58
C PHE A 75 -0.50 -7.46 -16.77
N ALA A 76 -1.10 -7.45 -17.97
CA ALA A 76 -2.24 -6.59 -18.29
C ALA A 76 -3.45 -6.89 -17.40
N VAL A 77 -3.77 -8.16 -17.18
CA VAL A 77 -4.86 -8.57 -16.28
C VAL A 77 -4.56 -8.18 -14.83
N GLY A 78 -3.32 -8.32 -14.38
CA GLY A 78 -2.90 -7.88 -13.04
C GLY A 78 -3.06 -6.38 -12.85
N MET A 79 -2.55 -5.59 -13.79
CA MET A 79 -2.67 -4.12 -13.77
C MET A 79 -4.14 -3.69 -13.84
N PHE A 80 -4.93 -4.30 -14.73
CA PHE A 80 -6.36 -4.02 -14.85
C PHE A 80 -7.12 -4.37 -13.57
N SER A 81 -6.82 -5.51 -12.95
CA SER A 81 -7.43 -5.93 -11.69
C SER A 81 -7.16 -4.92 -10.57
N LEU A 82 -5.93 -4.41 -10.44
CA LEU A 82 -5.59 -3.39 -9.45
C LEU A 82 -6.28 -2.05 -9.74
N ALA A 83 -6.32 -1.62 -11.01
CA ALA A 83 -7.01 -0.39 -11.41
C ALA A 83 -8.54 -0.48 -11.21
N MET A 84 -9.10 -1.69 -11.27
CA MET A 84 -10.53 -1.92 -11.08
C MET A 84 -10.98 -1.78 -9.62
N VAL A 85 -10.08 -1.92 -8.64
CA VAL A 85 -10.42 -1.85 -7.20
C VAL A 85 -11.05 -0.51 -6.80
N PRO A 86 -10.45 0.66 -7.09
CA PRO A 86 -11.07 1.95 -6.80
C PRO A 86 -12.39 2.16 -7.53
N PHE A 87 -12.46 1.68 -8.79
CA PHE A 87 -13.69 1.78 -9.60
C PHE A 87 -14.85 0.99 -8.97
N LEU A 88 -14.60 -0.25 -8.54
CA LEU A 88 -15.61 -1.08 -7.87
C LEU A 88 -16.08 -0.45 -6.55
N GLN A 89 -15.20 0.18 -5.81
CA GLN A 89 -15.60 0.86 -4.58
C GLN A 89 -16.47 2.07 -4.86
N ILE A 90 -16.12 2.92 -5.83
CA ILE A 90 -16.90 4.13 -6.16
C ILE A 90 -18.28 3.76 -6.71
N MET A 91 -18.37 2.74 -7.57
CA MET A 91 -19.62 2.37 -8.24
C MET A 91 -20.55 1.51 -7.37
N PHE A 92 -19.99 0.59 -6.60
CA PHE A 92 -20.75 -0.44 -5.89
C PHE A 92 -20.59 -0.39 -4.37
N ASN A 93 -19.79 0.54 -3.85
CA ASN A 93 -19.48 0.65 -2.41
C ASN A 93 -18.91 -0.64 -1.82
N ILE A 94 -18.18 -1.43 -2.65
CA ILE A 94 -17.58 -2.70 -2.26
C ILE A 94 -16.25 -2.42 -1.53
N PRO A 95 -15.99 -3.04 -0.39
CA PRO A 95 -14.72 -2.89 0.31
C PRO A 95 -13.52 -3.24 -0.59
N PRO A 96 -12.40 -2.48 -0.58
CA PRO A 96 -11.26 -2.68 -1.47
C PRO A 96 -10.69 -4.10 -1.49
N PHE A 97 -10.67 -4.77 -0.34
CA PHE A 97 -10.15 -6.13 -0.23
C PHE A 97 -10.94 -7.14 -1.08
N MET A 98 -12.25 -6.96 -1.25
CA MET A 98 -13.06 -7.83 -2.12
C MET A 98 -12.69 -7.65 -3.58
N GLY A 99 -12.42 -6.41 -4.03
CA GLY A 99 -11.94 -6.12 -5.38
C GLY A 99 -10.58 -6.78 -5.65
N VAL A 100 -9.65 -6.70 -4.69
CA VAL A 100 -8.34 -7.35 -4.78
C VAL A 100 -8.49 -8.88 -4.84
N LEU A 101 -9.32 -9.48 -3.99
CA LEU A 101 -9.59 -10.93 -3.99
C LEU A 101 -10.20 -11.39 -5.31
N PHE A 102 -11.13 -10.62 -5.87
CA PHE A 102 -11.71 -10.92 -7.19
C PHE A 102 -10.64 -10.89 -8.28
N GLY A 103 -9.80 -9.84 -8.33
CA GLY A 103 -8.68 -9.74 -9.26
C GLY A 103 -7.69 -10.91 -9.12
N LEU A 104 -7.40 -11.31 -7.88
CA LEU A 104 -6.55 -12.45 -7.58
C LEU A 104 -7.17 -13.77 -8.07
N ALA A 105 -8.48 -13.95 -7.90
CA ALA A 105 -9.19 -15.14 -8.41
C ALA A 105 -9.13 -15.25 -9.94
N VAL A 106 -9.27 -14.12 -10.64
CA VAL A 106 -9.13 -14.08 -12.11
C VAL A 106 -7.71 -14.44 -12.54
N LEU A 107 -6.69 -13.85 -11.89
CA LEU A 107 -5.29 -14.18 -12.12
C LEU A 107 -4.99 -15.65 -11.82
N TRP A 108 -5.54 -16.19 -10.74
CA TRP A 108 -5.39 -17.58 -10.38
C TRP A 108 -5.95 -18.48 -11.46
N TYR A 109 -7.19 -18.26 -11.87
CA TYR A 109 -7.82 -19.04 -12.93
C TYR A 109 -7.00 -18.98 -14.24
N MET A 110 -6.56 -17.79 -14.62
CA MET A 110 -5.78 -17.59 -15.84
C MET A 110 -4.41 -18.28 -15.78
N THR A 111 -3.66 -18.10 -14.70
CA THR A 111 -2.34 -18.74 -14.54
C THR A 111 -2.46 -20.25 -14.43
N ASP A 112 -3.48 -20.75 -13.75
CA ASP A 112 -3.73 -22.19 -13.67
C ASP A 112 -4.04 -22.78 -15.05
N ARG A 113 -4.88 -22.14 -15.82
CA ARG A 113 -5.22 -22.56 -17.18
C ARG A 113 -4.00 -22.59 -18.11
N ILE A 114 -3.10 -21.61 -17.98
CA ILE A 114 -1.90 -21.50 -18.83
C ILE A 114 -0.83 -22.51 -18.43
N TYR A 115 -0.62 -22.73 -17.13
CA TYR A 115 0.53 -23.50 -16.63
C TYR A 115 0.21 -24.91 -16.18
N TYR A 116 -1.07 -25.29 -16.02
CA TYR A 116 -1.48 -26.61 -15.53
C TYR A 116 -0.97 -27.77 -16.40
N HIS A 117 -1.05 -27.62 -17.72
CA HIS A 117 -0.67 -28.68 -18.68
C HIS A 117 0.81 -28.65 -19.08
N LYS A 118 1.61 -27.73 -18.55
CA LYS A 118 3.03 -27.67 -18.88
C LYS A 118 3.81 -28.61 -17.96
N HIS A 119 4.43 -29.62 -18.55
CA HIS A 119 5.21 -30.68 -17.88
C HIS A 119 6.50 -30.20 -17.20
N ASN A 120 6.81 -28.91 -17.21
CA ASN A 120 8.02 -28.33 -16.65
C ASN A 120 7.75 -27.85 -15.22
N SER A 121 8.40 -28.51 -14.23
CA SER A 121 8.22 -28.22 -12.80
C SER A 121 8.45 -26.75 -12.44
N LYS A 122 9.41 -26.07 -13.08
CA LYS A 122 9.69 -24.65 -12.87
C LYS A 122 8.58 -23.71 -13.36
N LEU A 123 7.85 -24.09 -14.41
CA LEU A 123 6.69 -23.32 -14.89
C LEU A 123 5.46 -23.50 -13.98
N GLN A 124 5.38 -24.62 -13.29
CA GLN A 124 4.32 -24.85 -12.30
C GLN A 124 4.51 -23.99 -11.03
N GLU A 125 5.74 -23.57 -10.73
CA GLU A 125 6.01 -22.63 -9.62
C GLU A 125 5.43 -21.22 -9.85
N LEU A 126 5.16 -20.85 -11.11
CA LEU A 126 4.55 -19.58 -11.47
C LEU A 126 3.01 -19.53 -11.27
N ARG A 127 2.42 -20.64 -10.85
CA ARG A 127 0.98 -20.67 -10.52
C ARG A 127 0.73 -19.92 -9.22
N VAL A 128 -0.35 -19.18 -9.17
CA VAL A 128 -0.76 -18.43 -7.97
C VAL A 128 -0.86 -19.34 -6.74
N SER A 129 -1.33 -20.58 -6.91
CA SER A 129 -1.38 -21.57 -5.82
C SER A 129 -0.02 -21.86 -5.16
N ARG A 130 1.08 -21.75 -5.91
CA ARG A 130 2.43 -21.90 -5.37
C ARG A 130 2.97 -20.60 -4.75
N VAL A 131 2.53 -19.45 -5.27
CA VAL A 131 2.89 -18.14 -4.68
C VAL A 131 2.31 -18.01 -3.28
N PHE A 132 1.13 -18.56 -2.99
CA PHE A 132 0.56 -18.57 -1.64
C PHE A 132 1.43 -19.26 -0.59
N THR A 133 2.25 -20.23 -0.96
CA THR A 133 3.17 -20.88 -0.02
C THR A 133 4.33 -19.97 0.40
N ARG A 134 4.52 -18.83 -0.27
CA ARG A 134 5.57 -17.83 0.01
C ARG A 134 5.05 -16.62 0.78
N ILE A 135 3.79 -16.66 1.27
CA ILE A 135 3.25 -15.59 2.11
C ILE A 135 4.06 -15.52 3.39
N ASP A 136 4.53 -14.33 3.69
CA ASP A 136 5.23 -14.03 4.94
C ASP A 136 4.22 -13.89 6.09
N VAL A 137 3.92 -15.02 6.71
CA VAL A 137 3.00 -15.09 7.86
C VAL A 137 3.47 -14.23 9.03
N PRO A 138 4.77 -14.19 9.40
CA PRO A 138 5.28 -13.26 10.41
C PRO A 138 4.88 -11.81 10.18
N THR A 139 5.03 -11.28 8.98
CA THR A 139 4.63 -9.91 8.64
C THR A 139 3.12 -9.69 8.81
N VAL A 140 2.28 -10.65 8.40
CA VAL A 140 0.82 -10.57 8.60
C VAL A 140 0.47 -10.53 10.09
N LEU A 141 1.09 -11.39 10.91
CA LEU A 141 0.87 -11.42 12.36
C LEU A 141 1.40 -10.16 13.06
N PHE A 142 2.50 -9.60 12.57
CA PHE A 142 3.03 -8.32 13.06
C PHE A 142 2.02 -7.18 12.87
N PHE A 143 1.49 -7.00 11.67
CA PHE A 143 0.46 -5.98 11.43
C PHE A 143 -0.82 -6.24 12.24
N LEU A 144 -1.25 -7.49 12.35
CA LEU A 144 -2.38 -7.84 13.19
C LEU A 144 -2.13 -7.43 14.65
N GLY A 145 -0.96 -7.72 15.18
CA GLY A 145 -0.55 -7.35 16.54
C GLY A 145 -0.58 -5.84 16.77
N ILE A 146 -0.07 -5.05 15.82
CA ILE A 146 -0.14 -3.58 15.87
C ILE A 146 -1.59 -3.11 15.93
N LEU A 147 -2.44 -3.55 15.01
CA LEU A 147 -3.83 -3.11 14.95
C LEU A 147 -4.62 -3.50 16.21
N MET A 148 -4.39 -4.71 16.75
CA MET A 148 -4.99 -5.15 18.00
C MET A 148 -4.51 -4.32 19.19
N SER A 149 -3.22 -3.97 19.25
CA SER A 149 -2.67 -3.14 20.33
C SER A 149 -3.27 -1.72 20.30
N VAL A 150 -3.39 -1.12 19.12
CA VAL A 150 -4.03 0.19 18.96
C VAL A 150 -5.51 0.13 19.35
N ALA A 151 -6.23 -0.93 18.95
CA ALA A 151 -7.62 -1.13 19.33
C ALA A 151 -7.78 -1.29 20.86
N ALA A 152 -6.87 -2.00 21.52
CA ALA A 152 -6.86 -2.13 22.99
C ALA A 152 -6.63 -0.79 23.68
N LEU A 153 -5.66 0.02 23.22
CA LEU A 153 -5.39 1.37 23.74
C LEU A 153 -6.59 2.31 23.54
N LYS A 154 -7.28 2.20 22.41
CA LYS A 154 -8.50 2.95 22.12
C LYS A 154 -9.60 2.56 23.12
N THR A 155 -9.84 1.27 23.30
CA THR A 155 -10.88 0.77 24.19
C THR A 155 -10.59 1.10 25.68
N ALA A 156 -9.31 1.11 26.06
CA ALA A 156 -8.88 1.50 27.40
C ALA A 156 -8.96 3.02 27.67
N GLY A 157 -9.25 3.84 26.65
CA GLY A 157 -9.35 5.30 26.77
C GLY A 157 -8.00 6.03 26.72
N HIS A 158 -6.88 5.32 26.61
CA HIS A 158 -5.55 5.94 26.58
C HIS A 158 -5.34 6.85 25.36
N LEU A 159 -5.90 6.48 24.21
CA LEU A 159 -5.81 7.33 23.03
C LEU A 159 -6.60 8.63 23.16
N ALA A 160 -7.76 8.60 23.83
CA ALA A 160 -8.54 9.81 24.13
C ALA A 160 -7.75 10.76 25.09
N SER A 161 -7.16 10.21 26.14
CA SER A 161 -6.32 11.02 27.05
C SER A 161 -5.10 11.60 26.33
N LEU A 162 -4.52 10.88 25.39
CA LEU A 162 -3.39 11.36 24.60
C LEU A 162 -3.82 12.47 23.63
N SER A 163 -4.99 12.35 22.96
CA SER A 163 -5.51 13.42 22.10
C SER A 163 -5.80 14.69 22.90
N ASP A 164 -6.45 14.58 24.06
CA ASP A 164 -6.70 15.74 24.94
C ASP A 164 -5.40 16.44 25.37
N PHE A 165 -4.35 15.68 25.69
CA PHE A 165 -3.04 16.24 25.99
C PHE A 165 -2.42 16.94 24.78
N LEU A 166 -2.44 16.31 23.62
CA LEU A 166 -1.90 16.89 22.38
C LEU A 166 -2.63 18.19 22.00
N ASP A 167 -3.95 18.23 22.14
CA ASP A 167 -4.77 19.40 21.83
C ASP A 167 -4.51 20.58 22.78
N THR A 168 -4.09 20.31 24.01
CA THR A 168 -3.67 21.36 24.94
C THR A 168 -2.32 21.96 24.55
N VAL A 169 -1.40 21.17 24.00
CA VAL A 169 -0.04 21.58 23.62
C VAL A 169 0.00 22.12 22.18
N ILE A 170 -0.72 21.47 21.27
CA ILE A 170 -0.70 21.75 19.83
C ILE A 170 -2.09 22.20 19.38
N LYS A 171 -2.25 23.52 19.29
CA LYS A 171 -3.56 24.11 18.94
C LYS A 171 -3.92 24.05 17.44
N LYS A 172 -2.96 23.72 16.56
CA LYS A 172 -3.17 23.71 15.11
C LYS A 172 -3.08 22.28 14.56
N PRO A 173 -4.11 21.81 13.83
CA PRO A 173 -4.10 20.49 13.23
C PRO A 173 -2.92 20.22 12.28
N GLU A 174 -2.47 21.28 11.55
CA GLU A 174 -1.33 21.16 10.64
C GLU A 174 -0.03 20.88 11.39
N SER A 175 0.16 21.55 12.55
CA SER A 175 1.33 21.30 13.39
C SER A 175 1.33 19.91 14.01
N LEU A 176 0.15 19.40 14.32
CA LEU A 176 -0.03 18.03 14.79
C LEU A 176 0.33 17.00 13.70
N SER A 177 -0.12 17.22 12.47
CA SER A 177 0.23 16.36 11.32
C SER A 177 1.75 16.36 11.08
N ILE A 178 2.40 17.52 11.16
CA ILE A 178 3.86 17.61 11.02
C ILE A 178 4.58 16.85 12.14
N LEU A 179 4.13 16.99 13.39
CA LEU A 179 4.68 16.25 14.52
C LEU A 179 4.55 14.75 14.32
N LEU A 180 3.35 14.28 13.94
CA LEU A 180 3.12 12.87 13.67
C LEU A 180 3.96 12.38 12.49
N GLY A 181 4.10 13.15 11.42
CA GLY A 181 4.97 12.86 10.29
C GLY A 181 6.46 12.75 10.69
N LEU A 182 6.94 13.60 11.59
CA LEU A 182 8.30 13.50 12.14
C LEU A 182 8.46 12.25 13.01
N LEU A 183 7.47 11.92 13.84
CA LEU A 183 7.47 10.68 14.63
C LEU A 183 7.44 9.44 13.75
N SER A 184 6.75 9.49 12.63
CA SER A 184 6.68 8.43 11.61
C SER A 184 8.04 8.10 10.99
N SER A 185 9.01 9.01 11.03
CA SER A 185 10.36 8.73 10.56
C SER A 185 11.14 7.76 11.48
N VAL A 186 10.67 7.58 12.72
CA VAL A 186 11.29 6.72 13.74
C VAL A 186 10.40 5.55 14.11
N LEU A 187 9.09 5.78 14.14
CA LEU A 187 8.07 4.78 14.45
C LEU A 187 7.50 4.17 13.17
N ASP A 188 6.88 3.00 13.31
CA ASP A 188 6.15 2.40 12.20
C ASP A 188 4.95 3.25 11.78
N ASN A 189 4.85 3.56 10.48
CA ASN A 189 3.81 4.40 9.90
C ASN A 189 2.41 3.85 10.15
N VAL A 190 2.24 2.51 10.07
CA VAL A 190 0.93 1.88 10.21
C VAL A 190 0.41 2.03 11.64
N ALA A 191 1.27 1.81 12.64
CA ALA A 191 0.93 2.00 14.05
C ALA A 191 0.52 3.43 14.33
N LEU A 192 1.25 4.40 13.79
CA LEU A 192 1.02 5.82 14.02
C LEU A 192 -0.28 6.30 13.37
N VAL A 193 -0.53 5.93 12.11
CA VAL A 193 -1.78 6.26 11.41
C VAL A 193 -2.98 5.58 12.06
N ALA A 194 -2.87 4.31 12.45
CA ALA A 194 -3.92 3.61 13.20
C ALA A 194 -4.20 4.29 14.55
N GLY A 195 -3.15 4.74 15.25
CA GLY A 195 -3.24 5.54 16.46
C GLY A 195 -3.97 6.86 16.24
N ALA A 196 -3.62 7.61 15.18
CA ALA A 196 -4.27 8.86 14.82
C ALA A 196 -5.77 8.68 14.54
N ILE A 197 -6.15 7.65 13.78
CA ILE A 197 -7.56 7.29 13.55
C ILE A 197 -8.28 6.91 14.87
N GLY A 198 -7.53 6.33 15.79
CA GLY A 198 -8.05 5.98 17.12
C GLY A 198 -8.27 7.19 18.03
N MET A 199 -7.39 8.22 17.93
CA MET A 199 -7.41 9.45 18.70
C MET A 199 -8.46 10.45 18.19
N TYR A 200 -8.54 10.64 16.89
CA TYR A 200 -9.36 11.66 16.25
C TYR A 200 -10.50 11.01 15.45
N PRO A 201 -11.75 11.07 15.92
CA PRO A 201 -12.91 10.62 15.15
C PRO A 201 -13.16 11.57 13.97
N ILE A 202 -13.79 11.06 12.91
CA ILE A 202 -14.20 11.89 11.77
C ILE A 202 -15.29 12.87 12.22
N GLU A 203 -15.04 14.16 12.06
CA GLU A 203 -15.97 15.23 12.36
C GLU A 203 -16.85 15.58 11.15
N ALA A 204 -17.96 16.27 11.39
CA ALA A 204 -18.87 16.72 10.34
C ALA A 204 -18.26 17.83 9.46
N SER A 205 -17.32 18.62 9.99
CA SER A 205 -16.64 19.72 9.28
C SER A 205 -15.32 20.08 9.99
N GLY A 206 -14.38 20.72 9.28
CA GLY A 206 -13.11 21.15 9.82
C GLY A 206 -11.93 20.28 9.38
N ALA A 207 -10.80 20.41 10.08
CA ALA A 207 -9.56 19.73 9.72
C ALA A 207 -9.63 18.20 9.90
N PHE A 208 -10.44 17.72 10.84
CA PHE A 208 -10.67 16.31 11.14
C PHE A 208 -11.88 15.71 10.40
N ALA A 209 -12.55 16.48 9.54
CA ALA A 209 -13.61 15.95 8.69
C ALA A 209 -13.07 14.93 7.67
N ALA A 210 -13.96 14.14 7.07
CA ALA A 210 -13.57 13.33 5.91
C ALA A 210 -12.96 14.24 4.84
N ASP A 211 -11.81 13.86 4.28
CA ASP A 211 -11.01 14.68 3.37
C ASP A 211 -10.48 16.00 3.98
N GLY A 212 -10.46 16.12 5.29
CA GLY A 212 -9.92 17.26 5.98
C GLY A 212 -8.40 17.40 5.89
N SER A 213 -7.90 18.61 6.13
CA SER A 213 -6.47 18.92 5.98
C SER A 213 -5.57 18.02 6.84
N PHE A 214 -5.99 17.67 8.05
CA PHE A 214 -5.24 16.78 8.95
C PHE A 214 -4.95 15.43 8.29
N TRP A 215 -5.95 14.79 7.71
CA TRP A 215 -5.82 13.47 7.08
C TRP A 215 -5.00 13.51 5.80
N ILE A 216 -5.17 14.58 4.99
CA ILE A 216 -4.39 14.78 3.76
C ILE A 216 -2.90 14.97 4.07
N PHE A 217 -2.56 15.70 5.13
CA PHE A 217 -1.16 15.89 5.55
C PHE A 217 -0.57 14.64 6.21
N LEU A 218 -1.40 13.80 6.82
CA LEU A 218 -0.96 12.55 7.46
C LEU A 218 -0.73 11.41 6.45
N ALA A 219 -1.38 11.46 5.28
CA ALA A 219 -1.30 10.46 4.20
C ALA A 219 -0.01 10.58 3.39
#